data_9885340b0cd81073ba36ccafe0976d40
#
_entry.id   9885340b0cd81073ba36ccafe0976d40
#
_cell.length_a   1.000
_cell.length_b   1.000
_cell.length_c   1.000
_cell.angle_alpha   90.00
_cell.angle_beta   90.00
_cell.angle_gamma   90.00
#
_symmetry.space_group_name_H-M   'P 1'
#
loop_
_entity.id
_entity.type
_entity.pdbx_description
1 polymer ?
#
loop_
_entity_poly.entity_id
_entity_poly.type
_entity_poly.pdbx_seq_one_letter_code
_entity_poly.pdbx_strand_id
1 'polypeptide(L)'
;MRSSWRTIVAGLVLALGAAVSALVPPAHAAGITIAIDPGHGGSDPGAVANGLREKDLTLAVSLALKEELESYDGVRVVMTRTTDTRPSENTSTDLSRRVEMAAAEDADALVSIHFNSGAPIAKGAEVWYPNSSSYNYGTHTQGRTLSNAIQKQLTGLGLADRGIKTRDNPYYDYPDGSTGDYYAIIRQAREENMTGVI
;
A
#
# COMPACT_ATOMS: atom_id res chain seq x y z
N MET A 1 -12.52 -2.37 -25.66
CA MET A 1 -12.08 -1.65 -24.44
C MET A 1 -12.21 -2.45 -23.14
N ARG A 2 -13.05 -3.51 -23.01
CA ARG A 2 -13.20 -4.30 -21.77
C ARG A 2 -12.07 -5.31 -21.50
N SER A 3 -11.19 -5.62 -22.46
CA SER A 3 -10.10 -6.58 -22.23
C SER A 3 -8.80 -5.97 -21.72
N SER A 4 -8.53 -4.70 -21.99
CA SER A 4 -7.26 -4.05 -21.65
C SER A 4 -7.08 -3.77 -20.14
N TRP A 5 -8.15 -3.39 -19.43
CA TRP A 5 -8.06 -3.13 -18.00
C TRP A 5 -7.89 -4.43 -17.18
N ARG A 6 -8.51 -5.54 -17.62
CA ARG A 6 -8.31 -6.86 -16.98
C ARG A 6 -6.88 -7.34 -17.09
N THR A 7 -6.22 -7.06 -18.22
CA THR A 7 -4.80 -7.39 -18.42
C THR A 7 -3.89 -6.54 -17.51
N ILE A 8 -4.21 -5.24 -17.34
CA ILE A 8 -3.47 -4.35 -16.44
C ILE A 8 -3.67 -4.77 -14.98
N VAL A 9 -4.89 -5.09 -14.56
CA VAL A 9 -5.19 -5.58 -13.21
C VAL A 9 -4.47 -6.91 -12.95
N ALA A 10 -4.56 -7.88 -13.85
CA ALA A 10 -3.87 -9.17 -13.72
C ALA A 10 -2.33 -9.00 -13.66
N GLY A 11 -1.78 -8.09 -14.46
CA GLY A 11 -0.35 -7.78 -14.43
C GLY A 11 0.10 -7.13 -13.12
N LEU A 12 -0.68 -6.19 -12.58
CA LEU A 12 -0.43 -5.56 -11.27
C LEU A 12 -0.49 -6.58 -10.13
N VAL A 13 -1.44 -7.51 -10.18
CA VAL A 13 -1.60 -8.57 -9.19
C VAL A 13 -0.42 -9.52 -9.18
N LEU A 14 0.01 -10.02 -10.35
CA LEU A 14 1.19 -10.87 -10.48
C LEU A 14 2.48 -10.15 -10.04
N ALA A 15 2.57 -8.85 -10.31
CA ALA A 15 3.70 -8.02 -9.91
C ALA A 15 3.84 -7.91 -8.39
N LEU A 16 2.73 -7.66 -7.68
CA LEU A 16 2.71 -7.52 -6.23
C LEU A 16 2.88 -8.87 -5.52
N GLY A 17 2.29 -9.95 -6.03
CA GLY A 17 2.48 -11.30 -5.50
C GLY A 17 3.94 -11.73 -5.53
N ALA A 18 4.64 -11.51 -6.63
CA ALA A 18 6.08 -11.79 -6.74
C ALA A 18 6.95 -10.91 -5.81
N ALA A 19 6.53 -9.66 -5.56
CA ALA A 19 7.24 -8.76 -4.64
C ALA A 19 7.14 -9.22 -3.18
N VAL A 20 5.97 -9.70 -2.77
CA VAL A 20 5.75 -10.22 -1.40
C VAL A 20 6.49 -11.54 -1.18
N SER A 21 6.56 -12.42 -2.19
CA SER A 21 7.34 -13.68 -2.11
C SER A 21 8.83 -13.45 -1.80
N ALA A 22 9.37 -12.27 -2.16
CA ALA A 22 10.75 -11.90 -1.83
C ALA A 22 10.95 -11.48 -0.36
N LEU A 23 9.87 -11.24 0.38
CA LEU A 23 9.89 -10.88 1.81
C LEU A 23 9.78 -12.09 2.74
N VAL A 24 9.37 -13.25 2.22
CA VAL A 24 9.25 -14.46 3.02
C VAL A 24 10.63 -15.12 3.13
N PRO A 25 11.34 -14.98 4.25
CA PRO A 25 12.58 -15.73 4.44
C PRO A 25 12.22 -17.23 4.57
N PRO A 26 13.08 -18.13 4.07
CA PRO A 26 12.81 -19.59 4.06
C PRO A 26 12.72 -20.26 5.45
N ALA A 27 12.70 -19.48 6.53
CA ALA A 27 12.71 -19.93 7.91
C ALA A 27 11.52 -19.50 8.77
N HIS A 28 10.44 -18.90 8.20
CA HIS A 28 9.26 -18.58 9.01
C HIS A 28 8.30 -19.77 9.03
N ALA A 29 8.37 -20.55 10.13
CA ALA A 29 7.34 -21.51 10.51
C ALA A 29 6.02 -20.83 10.95
N ALA A 30 6.01 -19.52 11.11
CA ALA A 30 4.82 -18.68 11.28
C ALA A 30 4.58 -17.93 9.95
N GLY A 31 3.36 -18.04 9.40
CA GLY A 31 2.99 -17.36 8.15
C GLY A 31 3.16 -15.84 8.23
N ILE A 32 3.15 -15.17 7.08
CA ILE A 32 3.17 -13.71 6.98
C ILE A 32 1.74 -13.17 6.83
N THR A 33 1.41 -12.09 7.53
CA THR A 33 0.13 -11.38 7.40
C THR A 33 0.32 -10.08 6.66
N ILE A 34 -0.34 -9.92 5.52
CA ILE A 34 -0.31 -8.69 4.72
C ILE A 34 -1.66 -7.99 4.81
N ALA A 35 -1.67 -6.76 5.30
CA ALA A 35 -2.84 -5.90 5.20
C ALA A 35 -2.84 -5.17 3.85
N ILE A 36 -3.94 -5.27 3.12
CA ILE A 36 -4.19 -4.51 1.89
C ILE A 36 -5.20 -3.41 2.20
N ASP A 37 -4.83 -2.19 1.89
CA ASP A 37 -5.66 -1.01 2.08
C ASP A 37 -6.10 -0.43 0.72
N PRO A 38 -7.32 -0.73 0.25
CA PRO A 38 -7.87 -0.06 -0.92
C PRO A 38 -8.16 1.39 -0.59
N GLY A 39 -7.38 2.34 -1.10
CA GLY A 39 -7.57 3.76 -0.81
C GLY A 39 -8.96 4.27 -1.13
N HIS A 40 -9.42 5.32 -0.42
CA HIS A 40 -10.74 5.92 -0.57
C HIS A 40 -11.89 4.97 -0.23
N GLY A 41 -13.11 5.22 -0.72
CA GLY A 41 -14.31 4.40 -0.52
C GLY A 41 -15.51 5.20 0.01
N GLY A 42 -16.71 4.63 -0.10
CA GLY A 42 -17.93 5.28 0.36
C GLY A 42 -18.14 6.66 -0.25
N SER A 43 -18.25 7.69 0.59
CA SER A 43 -18.40 9.09 0.20
C SER A 43 -17.17 9.72 -0.43
N ASP A 44 -15.97 9.14 -0.23
CA ASP A 44 -14.72 9.60 -0.82
C ASP A 44 -14.42 8.87 -2.14
N PRO A 45 -14.63 9.49 -3.30
CA PRO A 45 -14.38 8.85 -4.59
C PRO A 45 -12.90 8.78 -4.96
N GLY A 46 -12.00 9.50 -4.26
CA GLY A 46 -10.64 9.76 -4.73
C GLY A 46 -10.62 10.59 -6.01
N ALA A 47 -9.60 10.43 -6.83
CA ALA A 47 -9.53 11.07 -8.14
C ALA A 47 -10.65 10.58 -9.07
N VAL A 48 -11.26 11.51 -9.80
CA VAL A 48 -12.34 11.22 -10.79
C VAL A 48 -11.92 11.77 -12.14
N ALA A 49 -11.75 10.88 -13.11
CA ALA A 49 -11.39 11.26 -14.47
C ALA A 49 -11.89 10.22 -15.49
N ASN A 50 -12.29 10.67 -16.69
CA ASN A 50 -12.68 9.79 -17.79
C ASN A 50 -13.79 8.76 -17.45
N GLY A 51 -14.70 9.12 -16.55
CA GLY A 51 -15.76 8.23 -16.06
C GLY A 51 -15.31 7.15 -15.07
N LEU A 52 -14.08 7.22 -14.58
CA LEU A 52 -13.50 6.32 -13.57
C LEU A 52 -13.40 7.06 -12.24
N ARG A 53 -13.59 6.33 -11.14
CA ARG A 53 -13.37 6.79 -9.77
C ARG A 53 -12.22 5.96 -9.16
N GLU A 54 -11.30 6.63 -8.49
CA GLU A 54 -10.15 5.95 -7.89
C GLU A 54 -10.57 4.85 -6.91
N LYS A 55 -11.55 5.11 -6.07
CA LYS A 55 -12.07 4.12 -5.10
C LYS A 55 -12.51 2.80 -5.71
N ASP A 56 -13.05 2.82 -6.95
CA ASP A 56 -13.49 1.61 -7.64
C ASP A 56 -12.29 0.82 -8.18
N LEU A 57 -11.28 1.54 -8.66
CA LEU A 57 -10.06 0.95 -9.18
C LEU A 57 -9.21 0.35 -8.06
N THR A 58 -9.03 1.08 -6.95
CA THR A 58 -8.27 0.59 -5.80
C THR A 58 -8.90 -0.65 -5.21
N LEU A 59 -10.24 -0.70 -5.08
CA LEU A 59 -10.95 -1.89 -4.61
C LEU A 59 -10.76 -3.08 -5.55
N ALA A 60 -10.91 -2.87 -6.86
CA ALA A 60 -10.80 -3.95 -7.84
C ALA A 60 -9.38 -4.56 -7.87
N VAL A 61 -8.34 -3.70 -7.82
CA VAL A 61 -6.94 -4.15 -7.76
C VAL A 61 -6.65 -4.89 -6.46
N SER A 62 -7.12 -4.35 -5.33
CA SER A 62 -6.90 -4.93 -4.01
C SER A 62 -7.54 -6.31 -3.84
N LEU A 63 -8.77 -6.50 -4.36
CA LEU A 63 -9.44 -7.80 -4.33
C LEU A 63 -8.69 -8.84 -5.16
N ALA A 64 -8.21 -8.46 -6.34
CA ALA A 64 -7.42 -9.34 -7.18
C ALA A 64 -6.04 -9.65 -6.55
N LEU A 65 -5.41 -8.67 -5.90
CA LEU A 65 -4.16 -8.87 -5.15
C LEU A 65 -4.36 -9.84 -3.97
N LYS A 66 -5.47 -9.70 -3.24
CA LYS A 66 -5.81 -10.63 -2.15
C LYS A 66 -5.89 -12.08 -2.66
N GLU A 67 -6.65 -12.30 -3.74
CA GLU A 67 -6.81 -13.64 -4.34
C GLU A 67 -5.45 -14.24 -4.74
N GLU A 68 -4.58 -13.45 -5.34
CA GLU A 68 -3.22 -13.89 -5.71
C GLU A 68 -2.36 -14.21 -4.49
N LEU A 69 -2.31 -13.31 -3.50
CA LEU A 69 -1.46 -13.51 -2.31
C LEU A 69 -1.90 -14.71 -1.49
N GLU A 70 -3.19 -14.97 -1.37
CA GLU A 70 -3.72 -16.13 -0.65
C GLU A 70 -3.46 -17.46 -1.38
N SER A 71 -2.98 -17.44 -2.62
CA SER A 71 -2.53 -18.64 -3.33
C SER A 71 -1.15 -19.14 -2.87
N TYR A 72 -0.40 -18.34 -2.11
CA TYR A 72 0.92 -18.70 -1.59
C TYR A 72 0.79 -19.30 -0.18
N ASP A 73 1.41 -20.45 0.04
CA ASP A 73 1.41 -21.11 1.35
C ASP A 73 2.02 -20.19 2.43
N GLY A 74 1.34 -20.10 3.57
CA GLY A 74 1.79 -19.28 4.70
C GLY A 74 1.53 -17.77 4.56
N VAL A 75 0.82 -17.32 3.53
CA VAL A 75 0.40 -15.92 3.38
C VAL A 75 -1.06 -15.78 3.83
N ARG A 76 -1.31 -14.88 4.77
CA ARG A 76 -2.66 -14.44 5.20
C ARG A 76 -2.89 -13.01 4.76
N VAL A 77 -4.06 -12.70 4.23
CA VAL A 77 -4.41 -11.36 3.80
C VAL A 77 -5.57 -10.79 4.61
N VAL A 78 -5.39 -9.57 5.09
CA VAL A 78 -6.41 -8.73 5.72
C VAL A 78 -6.71 -7.55 4.81
N MET A 79 -7.97 -7.10 4.75
CA MET A 79 -8.34 -5.93 3.98
C MET A 79 -9.02 -4.89 4.85
N THR A 80 -8.69 -3.61 4.67
CA THR A 80 -9.34 -2.50 5.39
C THR A 80 -10.75 -2.23 4.89
N ARG A 81 -11.07 -2.64 3.67
CA ARG A 81 -12.42 -2.70 3.09
C ARG A 81 -12.50 -3.72 1.97
N THR A 82 -13.65 -4.34 1.81
CA THR A 82 -13.94 -5.33 0.74
C THR A 82 -15.11 -4.89 -0.14
N THR A 83 -15.71 -3.75 0.16
CA THR A 83 -16.86 -3.16 -0.58
C THR A 83 -16.65 -1.66 -0.75
N ASP A 84 -17.62 -0.96 -1.38
CA ASP A 84 -17.59 0.50 -1.51
C ASP A 84 -18.02 1.18 -0.19
N THR A 85 -17.21 0.98 0.84
CA THR A 85 -17.36 1.59 2.17
C THR A 85 -16.07 2.28 2.57
N ARG A 86 -16.13 3.11 3.62
CA ARG A 86 -14.95 3.64 4.32
C ARG A 86 -15.13 3.49 5.82
N PRO A 87 -14.04 3.28 6.59
CA PRO A 87 -14.10 3.11 8.06
C PRO A 87 -14.67 4.31 8.81
N SER A 88 -14.55 5.53 8.28
CA SER A 88 -15.09 6.76 8.88
C SER A 88 -15.32 7.84 7.83
N GLU A 89 -16.34 8.68 8.02
CA GLU A 89 -16.57 9.88 7.21
C GLU A 89 -15.56 11.00 7.50
N ASN A 90 -14.95 11.01 8.68
CA ASN A 90 -13.85 11.92 9.00
C ASN A 90 -12.53 11.35 8.47
N THR A 91 -11.84 12.08 7.61
CA THR A 91 -10.62 11.61 6.92
C THR A 91 -9.49 11.22 7.89
N SER A 92 -9.26 12.00 8.95
CA SER A 92 -8.21 11.65 9.92
C SER A 92 -8.54 10.35 10.66
N THR A 93 -9.77 10.21 11.11
CA THR A 93 -10.26 8.99 11.79
C THR A 93 -10.28 7.79 10.82
N ASP A 94 -10.61 8.02 9.55
CA ASP A 94 -10.60 6.99 8.52
C ASP A 94 -9.21 6.38 8.35
N LEU A 95 -8.19 7.22 8.19
CA LEU A 95 -6.80 6.78 8.05
C LEU A 95 -6.32 6.01 9.29
N SER A 96 -6.62 6.51 10.50
CA SER A 96 -6.25 5.81 11.73
C SER A 96 -6.91 4.44 11.84
N ARG A 97 -8.20 4.35 11.55
CA ARG A 97 -8.93 3.07 11.59
C ARG A 97 -8.40 2.03 10.61
N ARG A 98 -7.93 2.45 9.43
CA ARG A 98 -7.29 1.54 8.47
C ARG A 98 -6.04 0.88 9.06
N VAL A 99 -5.21 1.68 9.73
CA VAL A 99 -4.02 1.17 10.42
C VAL A 99 -4.39 0.31 11.62
N GLU A 100 -5.34 0.75 12.45
CA GLU A 100 -5.85 -0.02 13.59
C GLU A 100 -6.40 -1.39 13.18
N MET A 101 -7.13 -1.46 12.06
CA MET A 101 -7.62 -2.74 11.51
C MET A 101 -6.48 -3.68 11.10
N ALA A 102 -5.42 -3.16 10.50
CA ALA A 102 -4.25 -3.94 10.13
C ALA A 102 -3.47 -4.41 11.38
N ALA A 103 -3.26 -3.52 12.35
CA ALA A 103 -2.55 -3.81 13.59
C ALA A 103 -3.32 -4.83 14.47
N ALA A 104 -4.65 -4.74 14.53
CA ALA A 104 -5.50 -5.69 15.28
C ALA A 104 -5.41 -7.14 14.77
N GLU A 105 -4.93 -7.32 13.55
CA GLU A 105 -4.73 -8.62 12.91
C GLU A 105 -3.24 -9.02 12.86
N ASP A 106 -2.38 -8.34 13.63
CA ASP A 106 -0.93 -8.57 13.68
C ASP A 106 -0.30 -8.58 12.28
N ALA A 107 -0.66 -7.60 11.43
CA ALA A 107 -0.12 -7.52 10.09
C ALA A 107 1.36 -7.12 10.10
N ASP A 108 2.19 -7.86 9.34
CA ASP A 108 3.62 -7.57 9.18
C ASP A 108 3.87 -6.36 8.28
N ALA A 109 2.97 -6.17 7.30
CA ALA A 109 3.02 -5.04 6.38
C ALA A 109 1.63 -4.56 5.99
N LEU A 110 1.51 -3.24 5.73
CA LEU A 110 0.33 -2.57 5.20
C LEU A 110 0.66 -1.99 3.82
N VAL A 111 -0.03 -2.48 2.79
CA VAL A 111 0.10 -2.01 1.40
C VAL A 111 -1.15 -1.22 1.04
N SER A 112 -1.02 0.11 0.99
CA SER A 112 -2.09 1.01 0.58
C SER A 112 -2.04 1.25 -0.93
N ILE A 113 -3.15 1.04 -1.61
CA ILE A 113 -3.25 1.11 -3.08
C ILE A 113 -4.00 2.37 -3.49
N HIS A 114 -3.33 3.18 -4.32
CA HIS A 114 -3.83 4.45 -4.83
C HIS A 114 -3.57 4.62 -6.32
N PHE A 115 -4.33 5.52 -6.96
CA PHE A 115 -4.09 6.01 -8.31
C PHE A 115 -3.94 7.52 -8.23
N ASN A 116 -2.71 8.01 -8.35
CA ASN A 116 -2.43 9.43 -8.24
C ASN A 116 -3.17 10.26 -9.29
N SER A 117 -3.56 11.47 -8.92
CA SER A 117 -3.98 12.52 -9.85
C SER A 117 -2.83 13.48 -10.15
N GLY A 118 -2.82 14.05 -11.35
CA GLY A 118 -1.77 14.98 -11.76
C GLY A 118 -2.07 15.64 -13.09
N ALA A 119 -1.11 16.40 -13.62
CA ALA A 119 -1.22 16.99 -14.95
C ALA A 119 -1.46 15.89 -16.01
N PRO A 120 -2.16 16.20 -17.13
CA PRO A 120 -2.51 15.20 -18.16
C PRO A 120 -1.33 14.40 -18.73
N ILE A 121 -0.12 14.95 -18.63
CA ILE A 121 1.12 14.29 -19.06
C ILE A 121 1.74 13.38 -17.97
N ALA A 122 1.30 13.49 -16.72
CA ALA A 122 1.84 12.70 -15.63
C ALA A 122 1.42 11.23 -15.79
N LYS A 123 2.39 10.33 -15.78
CA LYS A 123 2.17 8.88 -15.90
C LYS A 123 3.33 8.11 -15.28
N GLY A 124 3.07 6.86 -14.92
CA GLY A 124 4.05 5.97 -14.31
C GLY A 124 3.64 5.56 -12.90
N ALA A 125 4.47 4.73 -12.30
CA ALA A 125 4.31 4.20 -10.96
C ALA A 125 5.37 4.74 -10.01
N GLU A 126 4.99 4.94 -8.75
CA GLU A 126 5.88 5.30 -7.65
C GLU A 126 5.43 4.57 -6.40
N VAL A 127 6.37 4.25 -5.52
CA VAL A 127 6.05 3.66 -4.22
C VAL A 127 6.66 4.51 -3.11
N TRP A 128 5.82 4.86 -2.14
CA TRP A 128 6.23 5.63 -0.96
C TRP A 128 6.44 4.68 0.22
N TYR A 129 7.49 4.89 1.01
CA TYR A 129 7.86 4.05 2.15
C TYR A 129 8.38 4.90 3.32
N PRO A 130 8.52 4.32 4.55
CA PRO A 130 8.99 5.05 5.71
C PRO A 130 10.34 5.75 5.48
N ASN A 131 10.46 6.99 5.94
CA ASN A 131 11.70 7.77 5.86
C ASN A 131 12.84 7.15 6.70
N SER A 132 14.04 7.72 6.64
CA SER A 132 15.23 7.20 7.33
C SER A 132 15.40 7.67 8.78
N SER A 133 14.31 8.12 9.45
CA SER A 133 14.35 8.48 10.87
C SER A 133 14.71 7.29 11.76
N SER A 134 15.18 7.54 12.99
CA SER A 134 15.64 6.49 13.91
C SER A 134 14.51 5.67 14.50
N TYR A 135 13.32 6.26 14.64
CA TYR A 135 12.17 5.60 15.24
C TYR A 135 11.77 4.35 14.45
N ASN A 136 11.70 3.19 15.11
CA ASN A 136 11.38 1.90 14.48
C ASN A 136 12.08 1.72 13.10
N TYR A 137 13.39 1.95 13.04
CA TYR A 137 14.18 1.97 11.81
C TYR A 137 14.06 0.70 10.96
N GLY A 138 13.70 -0.42 11.56
CA GLY A 138 13.42 -1.68 10.86
C GLY A 138 12.38 -1.52 9.75
N THR A 139 11.33 -0.70 9.98
CA THR A 139 10.27 -0.44 9.01
C THR A 139 10.76 0.31 7.77
N HIS A 140 11.77 1.21 7.93
CA HIS A 140 12.43 1.85 6.78
C HIS A 140 13.14 0.82 5.90
N THR A 141 13.93 -0.06 6.51
CA THR A 141 14.71 -1.06 5.76
C THR A 141 13.80 -2.05 5.04
N GLN A 142 12.79 -2.55 5.72
CA GLN A 142 11.79 -3.45 5.14
C GLN A 142 10.96 -2.76 4.07
N GLY A 143 10.49 -1.53 4.35
CA GLY A 143 9.71 -0.72 3.42
C GLY A 143 10.49 -0.41 2.14
N ARG A 144 11.77 -0.10 2.25
CA ARG A 144 12.65 0.10 1.08
C ARG A 144 12.78 -1.17 0.23
N THR A 145 12.94 -2.33 0.88
CA THR A 145 13.04 -3.62 0.19
C THR A 145 11.74 -3.95 -0.53
N LEU A 146 10.60 -3.83 0.16
CA LEU A 146 9.27 -4.06 -0.39
C LEU A 146 8.98 -3.10 -1.56
N SER A 147 9.25 -1.80 -1.36
CA SER A 147 9.02 -0.78 -2.39
C SER A 147 9.84 -1.01 -3.66
N ASN A 148 11.11 -1.41 -3.53
CA ASN A 148 11.94 -1.77 -4.68
C ASN A 148 11.37 -2.96 -5.44
N ALA A 149 10.90 -3.99 -4.73
CA ALA A 149 10.31 -5.17 -5.34
C ALA A 149 9.01 -4.81 -6.10
N ILE A 150 8.12 -4.04 -5.46
CA ILE A 150 6.87 -3.55 -6.09
C ILE A 150 7.18 -2.68 -7.31
N GLN A 151 8.05 -1.67 -7.17
CA GLN A 151 8.40 -0.76 -8.25
C GLN A 151 8.97 -1.48 -9.46
N LYS A 152 9.87 -2.45 -9.24
CA LYS A 152 10.44 -3.29 -10.29
C LYS A 152 9.37 -4.04 -11.08
N GLN A 153 8.37 -4.58 -10.40
CA GLN A 153 7.28 -5.31 -11.07
C GLN A 153 6.37 -4.36 -11.85
N LEU A 154 6.00 -3.22 -11.27
CA LEU A 154 5.17 -2.21 -11.93
C LEU A 154 5.83 -1.67 -13.21
N THR A 155 7.14 -1.40 -13.17
CA THR A 155 7.90 -0.98 -14.35
C THR A 155 8.06 -2.11 -15.38
N GLY A 156 8.16 -3.35 -14.92
CA GLY A 156 8.14 -4.54 -15.77
C GLY A 156 6.85 -4.69 -16.60
N LEU A 157 5.74 -4.12 -16.14
CA LEU A 157 4.48 -4.03 -16.89
C LEU A 157 4.46 -2.90 -17.94
N GLY A 158 5.55 -2.15 -18.08
CA GLY A 158 5.66 -1.03 -19.01
C GLY A 158 5.22 0.32 -18.45
N LEU A 159 4.95 0.41 -17.15
CA LEU A 159 4.72 1.70 -16.50
C LEU A 159 6.03 2.50 -16.41
N ALA A 160 5.95 3.82 -16.65
CA ALA A 160 7.13 4.68 -16.50
C ALA A 160 7.58 4.66 -15.02
N ASP A 161 8.89 4.55 -14.80
CA ASP A 161 9.49 4.53 -13.49
C ASP A 161 9.53 5.94 -12.88
N ARG A 162 8.82 6.16 -11.78
CA ARG A 162 8.88 7.38 -10.98
C ARG A 162 9.68 7.19 -9.69
N GLY A 163 10.22 5.99 -9.47
CA GLY A 163 11.07 5.60 -8.35
C GLY A 163 10.34 5.31 -7.05
N ILE A 164 11.10 4.78 -6.09
CA ILE A 164 10.68 4.67 -4.70
C ILE A 164 11.03 5.95 -3.94
N LYS A 165 10.20 6.35 -2.98
CA LYS A 165 10.29 7.67 -2.36
C LYS A 165 9.99 7.64 -0.87
N THR A 166 10.58 8.60 -0.16
CA THR A 166 10.21 8.98 1.20
C THR A 166 9.80 10.44 1.24
N ARG A 167 9.04 10.85 2.25
CA ARG A 167 8.69 12.26 2.45
C ARG A 167 8.56 12.55 3.93
N ASP A 168 9.30 13.55 4.39
CA ASP A 168 9.28 14.04 5.76
C ASP A 168 8.06 14.92 6.02
N ASN A 169 7.55 14.85 7.26
CA ASN A 169 6.53 15.76 7.77
C ASN A 169 7.20 16.81 8.67
N PRO A 170 7.33 18.06 8.24
CA PRO A 170 8.01 19.10 9.02
C PRO A 170 7.24 19.55 10.28
N TYR A 171 6.03 19.02 10.48
CA TYR A 171 5.14 19.39 11.60
C TYR A 171 4.86 18.23 12.54
N TYR A 172 5.57 17.13 12.39
CA TYR A 172 5.39 15.95 13.22
C TYR A 172 6.72 15.25 13.49
N ASP A 173 7.03 15.08 14.76
CA ASP A 173 8.17 14.27 15.21
C ASP A 173 7.67 13.01 15.90
N TYR A 174 8.43 11.92 15.73
CA TYR A 174 8.23 10.69 16.46
C TYR A 174 8.60 10.83 17.94
N PRO A 175 8.18 9.88 18.82
CA PRO A 175 8.47 9.95 20.27
C PRO A 175 9.96 10.06 20.61
N ASP A 176 10.86 9.60 19.73
CA ASP A 176 12.31 9.72 19.91
C ASP A 176 12.89 11.07 19.42
N GLY A 177 12.04 11.99 18.98
CA GLY A 177 12.41 13.29 18.44
C GLY A 177 12.85 13.27 16.97
N SER A 178 12.83 12.13 16.30
CA SER A 178 13.14 12.07 14.88
C SER A 178 11.96 12.49 14.02
N THR A 179 12.24 13.04 12.81
CA THR A 179 11.21 13.58 11.92
C THR A 179 10.25 12.50 11.42
N GLY A 180 8.96 12.76 11.55
CA GLY A 180 7.90 11.85 11.14
C GLY A 180 7.69 11.74 9.65
N ASP A 181 7.02 10.67 9.22
CA ASP A 181 6.61 10.48 7.84
C ASP A 181 5.43 11.38 7.46
N TYR A 182 5.43 11.91 6.25
CA TYR A 182 4.37 12.79 5.76
C TYR A 182 3.01 12.09 5.65
N TYR A 183 2.99 10.91 5.04
CA TYR A 183 1.77 10.15 4.85
C TYR A 183 1.31 9.49 6.14
N ALA A 184 0.08 9.82 6.58
CA ALA A 184 -0.47 9.32 7.84
C ALA A 184 -0.51 7.79 7.92
N ILE A 185 -0.85 7.11 6.82
CA ILE A 185 -0.85 5.64 6.74
C ILE A 185 0.55 5.07 7.03
N ILE A 186 1.60 5.64 6.42
CA ILE A 186 2.99 5.19 6.65
C ILE A 186 3.40 5.49 8.10
N ARG A 187 3.14 6.71 8.58
CA ARG A 187 3.51 7.16 9.92
C ARG A 187 2.88 6.30 11.00
N GLN A 188 1.57 6.13 10.95
CA GLN A 188 0.83 5.36 11.95
C GLN A 188 1.14 3.87 11.88
N ALA A 189 1.31 3.28 10.69
CA ALA A 189 1.78 1.90 10.56
C ALA A 189 3.14 1.70 11.24
N ARG A 190 4.06 2.66 11.07
CA ARG A 190 5.36 2.65 11.73
C ARG A 190 5.26 2.76 13.25
N GLU A 191 4.30 3.53 13.77
CA GLU A 191 4.02 3.63 15.21
C GLU A 191 3.56 2.29 15.81
N GLU A 192 2.84 1.48 15.02
CA GLU A 192 2.47 0.10 15.35
C GLU A 192 3.57 -0.93 15.02
N ASN A 193 4.80 -0.47 14.74
CA ASN A 193 5.93 -1.32 14.32
C ASN A 193 5.64 -2.18 13.06
N MET A 194 4.69 -1.76 12.26
CA MET A 194 4.28 -2.37 10.98
C MET A 194 4.86 -1.60 9.80
N THR A 195 5.31 -2.32 8.76
CA THR A 195 5.85 -1.68 7.55
C THR A 195 4.71 -1.18 6.67
N GLY A 196 4.52 0.14 6.58
CA GLY A 196 3.52 0.78 5.69
C GLY A 196 4.16 1.23 4.37
N VAL A 197 3.51 0.92 3.22
CA VAL A 197 3.86 1.45 1.89
C VAL A 197 2.61 1.89 1.12
N ILE A 198 2.77 2.89 0.24
CA ILE A 198 1.69 3.42 -0.62
C ILE A 198 2.15 3.36 -2.08
#